data_6bdf52abf528cf8d2c974da38b7a1bb6
#
_entry.id   6bdf52abf528cf8d2c974da38b7a1bb6
#
_cell.length_a   1.000
_cell.length_b   1.000
_cell.length_c   1.000
_cell.angle_alpha   90.00
_cell.angle_beta   90.00
_cell.angle_gamma   90.00
#
_symmetry.space_group_name_H-M   'P 1'
#
loop_
_entity.id
_entity.type
_entity.pdbx_description
1 polymer ?
#
loop_
_entity_poly.entity_id
_entity_poly.type
_entity_poly.pdbx_seq_one_letter_code
_entity_poly.pdbx_strand_id
1 'polypeptide(L)'
;MSDVTYSSAADPGEDVYADSYETVDGTIYNLAGGDWDSIAAAPEGEKERIVVNMGPQHPSTHGVLRLVLELDGETVVDARCGIGYLHTGIEKNMEYRTWVQGVTFVTRMDYLTPFFNEAAYVLAVEKLLGISQDIPERANVIRVLMMELNRISSHLVALATG
;
A
#
# COMPACT_ATOMS: atom_id res chain seq x y z
N MET A 1 -3.91 10.50 -28.97
CA MET A 1 -4.55 11.12 -27.79
C MET A 1 -5.86 10.38 -27.64
N SER A 2 -5.91 9.37 -26.79
CA SER A 2 -7.13 8.61 -26.49
C SER A 2 -7.76 9.22 -25.26
N ASP A 3 -8.98 9.68 -25.40
CA ASP A 3 -9.80 10.23 -24.34
C ASP A 3 -9.97 9.21 -23.20
N VAL A 4 -9.38 9.49 -22.06
CA VAL A 4 -9.68 8.80 -20.82
C VAL A 4 -10.96 9.46 -20.27
N THR A 5 -12.11 8.87 -20.57
CA THR A 5 -13.36 9.23 -19.92
C THR A 5 -13.34 8.75 -18.48
N TYR A 6 -13.14 9.65 -17.55
CA TYR A 6 -13.45 9.40 -16.13
C TYR A 6 -14.97 9.24 -16.02
N SER A 7 -15.44 8.07 -15.64
CA SER A 7 -16.83 7.90 -15.26
C SER A 7 -17.09 8.73 -14.00
N SER A 8 -18.15 9.49 -14.02
CA SER A 8 -18.64 10.35 -12.93
C SER A 8 -18.81 9.54 -11.64
N ALA A 9 -18.56 10.23 -10.52
CA ALA A 9 -18.70 9.76 -9.16
C ALA A 9 -19.86 8.76 -8.97
N ALA A 10 -19.52 7.59 -8.40
CA ALA A 10 -20.50 6.64 -7.93
C ALA A 10 -21.43 7.31 -6.91
N ASP A 11 -22.72 6.96 -6.97
CA ASP A 11 -23.74 7.39 -6.03
C ASP A 11 -23.28 7.04 -4.59
N PRO A 12 -23.29 7.98 -3.64
CA PRO A 12 -22.86 7.73 -2.26
C PRO A 12 -23.69 6.68 -1.49
N GLY A 13 -24.67 6.08 -2.13
CA GLY A 13 -25.49 4.98 -1.61
C GLY A 13 -25.12 3.59 -2.12
N GLU A 14 -24.28 3.48 -3.14
CA GLU A 14 -23.73 2.18 -3.55
C GLU A 14 -22.46 1.89 -2.76
N ASP A 15 -22.51 0.77 -2.06
CA ASP A 15 -21.34 0.25 -1.32
C ASP A 15 -20.25 -0.10 -2.34
N VAL A 16 -19.29 0.83 -2.54
CA VAL A 16 -18.17 0.72 -3.49
C VAL A 16 -17.30 -0.52 -3.18
N TYR A 17 -17.56 -1.17 -2.06
CA TYR A 17 -16.88 -2.38 -1.59
C TYR A 17 -17.70 -3.67 -1.81
N ALA A 18 -18.91 -3.55 -2.36
CA ALA A 18 -19.76 -4.70 -2.70
C ALA A 18 -19.50 -5.22 -4.12
N ASP A 19 -18.27 -5.15 -4.63
CA ASP A 19 -17.90 -5.88 -5.82
C ASP A 19 -18.10 -7.37 -5.54
N SER A 20 -19.19 -7.91 -6.08
CA SER A 20 -19.43 -9.33 -6.14
C SER A 20 -18.32 -9.99 -6.96
N TYR A 21 -17.35 -10.58 -6.28
CA TYR A 21 -16.31 -11.36 -6.95
C TYR A 21 -16.96 -12.65 -7.45
N GLU A 22 -17.28 -12.72 -8.72
CA GLU A 22 -17.63 -13.99 -9.36
C GLU A 22 -16.35 -14.81 -9.51
N THR A 23 -16.24 -15.89 -8.76
CA THR A 23 -15.24 -16.93 -9.02
C THR A 23 -15.80 -17.97 -9.95
N VAL A 24 -14.94 -18.57 -10.74
CA VAL A 24 -15.28 -19.52 -11.82
C VAL A 24 -15.86 -20.85 -11.28
N ASP A 25 -15.65 -21.19 -10.02
CA ASP A 25 -16.11 -22.42 -9.39
C ASP A 25 -16.45 -22.21 -7.90
N GLY A 26 -17.73 -22.03 -7.58
CA GLY A 26 -18.24 -22.14 -6.21
C GLY A 26 -18.85 -20.87 -5.62
N THR A 27 -19.65 -21.05 -4.57
CA THR A 27 -20.29 -19.96 -3.82
C THR A 27 -19.29 -19.32 -2.86
N ILE A 28 -19.12 -18.00 -2.91
CA ILE A 28 -18.24 -17.25 -2.01
C ILE A 28 -19.08 -16.64 -0.90
N TYR A 29 -18.71 -16.90 0.34
CA TYR A 29 -19.28 -16.26 1.52
C TYR A 29 -18.39 -15.12 2.00
N ASN A 30 -18.95 -13.91 2.08
CA ASN A 30 -18.22 -12.74 2.58
C ASN A 30 -18.46 -12.59 4.09
N LEU A 31 -17.45 -12.92 4.90
CA LEU A 31 -17.50 -12.82 6.35
C LEU A 31 -17.27 -11.39 6.88
N ALA A 32 -17.30 -10.37 6.03
CA ALA A 32 -17.18 -8.98 6.45
C ALA A 32 -18.53 -8.48 7.04
N GLY A 33 -18.83 -8.95 8.23
CA GLY A 33 -19.84 -8.36 9.14
C GLY A 33 -21.27 -8.36 8.66
N GLY A 34 -22.07 -9.34 9.03
CA GLY A 34 -23.52 -9.20 9.13
C GLY A 34 -24.39 -10.32 8.61
N ASP A 35 -23.93 -11.20 7.79
CA ASP A 35 -24.79 -12.22 7.17
C ASP A 35 -24.41 -13.66 7.56
N TRP A 36 -24.44 -13.92 8.87
CA TRP A 36 -24.17 -15.27 9.41
C TRP A 36 -25.26 -16.27 9.01
N ASP A 37 -26.46 -15.81 8.69
CA ASP A 37 -27.59 -16.67 8.32
C ASP A 37 -27.43 -17.26 6.92
N SER A 38 -26.70 -16.58 6.02
CA SER A 38 -26.41 -17.09 4.67
C SER A 38 -25.39 -18.24 4.68
N ILE A 39 -24.48 -18.22 5.66
CA ILE A 39 -23.46 -19.26 5.83
C ILE A 39 -24.07 -20.57 6.31
N ALA A 40 -25.14 -20.51 7.13
CA ALA A 40 -25.83 -21.67 7.66
C ALA A 40 -26.68 -22.43 6.61
N ALA A 41 -26.89 -21.84 5.43
CA ALA A 41 -27.77 -22.35 4.39
C ALA A 41 -27.04 -23.04 3.21
N ALA A 42 -25.71 -23.21 3.29
CA ALA A 42 -24.94 -23.83 2.21
C ALA A 42 -25.29 -25.32 2.03
N PRO A 43 -25.49 -25.79 0.79
CA PRO A 43 -25.78 -27.21 0.53
C PRO A 43 -24.56 -28.08 0.86
N GLU A 44 -24.80 -29.17 1.57
CA GLU A 44 -23.79 -30.20 1.87
C GLU A 44 -23.22 -30.79 0.56
N GLY A 45 -21.94 -30.49 0.28
CA GLY A 45 -21.18 -31.13 -0.80
C GLY A 45 -20.38 -30.24 -1.74
N GLU A 46 -20.55 -28.92 -1.72
CA GLU A 46 -19.64 -27.99 -2.40
C GLU A 46 -18.48 -27.61 -1.48
N LYS A 47 -17.28 -27.53 -2.04
CA LYS A 47 -16.11 -27.03 -1.30
C LYS A 47 -16.40 -25.59 -0.86
N GLU A 48 -16.67 -25.43 0.41
CA GLU A 48 -16.94 -24.14 1.04
C GLU A 48 -15.63 -23.32 1.03
N ARG A 49 -15.56 -22.34 0.13
CA ARG A 49 -14.49 -21.35 0.17
C ARG A 49 -14.95 -20.18 1.01
N ILE A 50 -14.13 -19.79 1.93
CA ILE A 50 -14.39 -18.67 2.84
C ILE A 50 -13.59 -17.47 2.37
N VAL A 51 -14.26 -16.33 2.17
CA VAL A 51 -13.58 -15.05 1.90
C VAL A 51 -13.46 -14.26 3.20
N VAL A 52 -12.22 -14.01 3.61
CA VAL A 52 -11.91 -13.26 4.82
C VAL A 52 -11.32 -11.91 4.45
N ASN A 53 -11.92 -10.83 4.95
CA ASN A 53 -11.34 -9.50 4.90
C ASN A 53 -10.47 -9.26 6.13
N MET A 54 -9.18 -9.08 5.92
CA MET A 54 -8.20 -8.76 6.95
C MET A 54 -7.73 -7.30 6.77
N GLY A 55 -8.02 -6.46 7.74
CA GLY A 55 -7.69 -5.05 7.70
C GLY A 55 -8.76 -4.18 6.99
N PRO A 56 -8.55 -2.85 6.91
CA PRO A 56 -7.33 -2.14 7.37
C PRO A 56 -7.13 -2.10 8.89
N GLN A 57 -8.17 -2.21 9.71
CA GLN A 57 -8.06 -2.25 11.16
C GLN A 57 -7.73 -3.67 11.65
N HIS A 58 -6.47 -4.06 11.48
CA HIS A 58 -5.95 -5.33 11.95
C HIS A 58 -4.46 -5.20 12.28
N PRO A 59 -3.95 -5.81 13.36
CA PRO A 59 -2.52 -5.72 13.72
C PRO A 59 -1.60 -6.19 12.61
N SER A 60 -1.92 -7.28 11.93
CA SER A 60 -1.10 -7.85 10.84
C SER A 60 -1.05 -6.97 9.59
N THR A 61 -1.97 -6.03 9.43
CA THR A 61 -2.05 -5.11 8.29
C THR A 61 -1.63 -3.69 8.65
N HIS A 62 -1.06 -3.51 9.84
CA HIS A 62 -0.58 -2.22 10.39
C HIS A 62 -1.62 -1.10 10.36
N GLY A 63 -2.92 -1.43 10.31
CA GLY A 63 -4.02 -0.47 10.26
C GLY A 63 -4.26 0.21 8.91
N VAL A 64 -3.51 -0.13 7.87
CA VAL A 64 -3.48 0.60 6.59
C VAL A 64 -3.51 -0.27 5.33
N LEU A 65 -3.48 -1.58 5.47
CA LEU A 65 -3.56 -2.54 4.38
C LEU A 65 -4.83 -3.37 4.51
N ARG A 66 -5.58 -3.50 3.43
CA ARG A 66 -6.68 -4.47 3.32
C ARG A 66 -6.19 -5.69 2.57
N LEU A 67 -6.37 -6.86 3.15
CA LEU A 67 -6.18 -8.14 2.48
C LEU A 67 -7.52 -8.85 2.39
N VAL A 68 -7.89 -9.25 1.18
CA VAL A 68 -9.02 -10.14 0.93
C VAL A 68 -8.45 -11.50 0.62
N LEU A 69 -8.69 -12.47 1.51
CA LEU A 69 -8.17 -13.83 1.41
C LEU A 69 -9.30 -14.79 1.06
N GLU A 70 -9.08 -15.61 0.06
CA GLU A 70 -9.94 -16.77 -0.25
C GLU A 70 -9.31 -18.02 0.35
N LEU A 71 -10.04 -18.70 1.22
CA LEU A 71 -9.56 -19.83 1.98
C LEU A 71 -10.32 -21.11 1.61
N ASP A 72 -9.59 -22.21 1.46
CA ASP A 72 -10.13 -23.59 1.46
C ASP A 72 -9.68 -24.23 2.79
N GLY A 73 -10.56 -24.20 3.78
CA GLY A 73 -10.18 -24.52 5.16
C GLY A 73 -9.14 -23.52 5.69
N GLU A 74 -7.93 -24.01 6.02
CA GLU A 74 -6.80 -23.18 6.48
C GLU A 74 -5.84 -22.79 5.34
N THR A 75 -6.09 -23.27 4.12
CA THR A 75 -5.19 -23.01 2.98
C THR A 75 -5.64 -21.76 2.25
N VAL A 76 -4.72 -20.81 2.06
CA VAL A 76 -4.96 -19.63 1.23
C VAL A 76 -4.92 -20.03 -0.25
N VAL A 77 -6.04 -19.86 -0.95
CA VAL A 77 -6.18 -20.14 -2.38
C VAL A 77 -5.88 -18.90 -3.22
N ASP A 78 -6.39 -17.75 -2.78
CA ASP A 78 -6.16 -16.45 -3.43
C ASP A 78 -5.97 -15.34 -2.38
N ALA A 79 -5.20 -14.32 -2.73
CA ALA A 79 -4.97 -13.16 -1.88
C ALA A 79 -4.97 -11.89 -2.72
N ARG A 80 -5.84 -10.95 -2.39
CA ARG A 80 -5.95 -9.66 -3.05
C ARG A 80 -5.66 -8.53 -2.08
N CYS A 81 -4.78 -7.61 -2.48
CA CYS A 81 -4.40 -6.46 -1.67
C CYS A 81 -5.22 -5.25 -2.07
N GLY A 82 -5.92 -4.65 -1.11
CA GLY A 82 -6.52 -3.31 -1.25
C GLY A 82 -5.54 -2.26 -0.73
N ILE A 83 -4.96 -1.47 -1.64
CA ILE A 83 -4.05 -0.37 -1.31
C ILE A 83 -4.75 0.97 -1.47
N GLY A 84 -4.12 2.04 -0.99
CA GLY A 84 -4.64 3.41 -1.14
C GLY A 84 -5.02 4.10 0.16
N TYR A 85 -5.07 3.39 1.28
CA TYR A 85 -5.42 3.98 2.58
C TYR A 85 -4.41 5.03 3.09
N LEU A 86 -3.19 5.02 2.57
CA LEU A 86 -2.16 6.04 2.80
C LEU A 86 -1.96 6.99 1.61
N HIS A 87 -2.82 6.92 0.60
CA HIS A 87 -2.70 7.78 -0.57
C HIS A 87 -3.03 9.23 -0.22
N THR A 88 -2.05 10.12 -0.41
CA THR A 88 -2.15 11.55 -0.08
C THR A 88 -1.97 12.47 -1.29
N GLY A 89 -1.93 11.91 -2.51
CA GLY A 89 -1.73 12.66 -3.74
C GLY A 89 -0.33 13.29 -3.85
N ILE A 90 0.69 12.62 -3.34
CA ILE A 90 2.08 13.13 -3.33
C ILE A 90 2.54 13.46 -4.75
N GLU A 91 2.28 12.60 -5.74
CA GLU A 91 2.67 12.80 -7.13
C GLU A 91 2.12 14.12 -7.66
N LYS A 92 0.84 14.38 -7.44
CA LYS A 92 0.18 15.60 -7.89
C LYS A 92 0.72 16.84 -7.18
N ASN A 93 0.98 16.73 -5.88
CA ASN A 93 1.58 17.81 -5.11
C ASN A 93 2.99 18.15 -5.59
N MET A 94 3.79 17.16 -5.97
CA MET A 94 5.16 17.35 -6.46
C MET A 94 5.23 18.14 -7.78
N GLU A 95 4.19 18.09 -8.62
CA GLU A 95 4.14 18.84 -9.87
C GLU A 95 4.19 20.37 -9.67
N TYR A 96 3.73 20.86 -8.51
CA TYR A 96 3.66 22.31 -8.21
C TYR A 96 4.78 22.81 -7.30
N ARG A 97 5.60 21.93 -6.79
CA ARG A 97 6.64 22.27 -5.81
C ARG A 97 7.98 22.46 -6.46
N THR A 98 8.80 23.32 -5.84
CA THR A 98 10.22 23.37 -6.18
C THR A 98 10.90 22.07 -5.72
N TRP A 99 12.01 21.70 -6.35
CA TRP A 99 12.73 20.48 -5.97
C TRP A 99 13.17 20.46 -4.51
N VAL A 100 13.55 21.62 -3.94
CA VAL A 100 13.88 21.71 -2.52
C VAL A 100 12.67 21.41 -1.64
N GLN A 101 11.49 21.89 -2.01
CA GLN A 101 10.23 21.58 -1.29
C GLN A 101 9.82 20.12 -1.45
N GLY A 102 10.16 19.50 -2.57
CA GLY A 102 9.85 18.11 -2.87
C GLY A 102 10.45 17.11 -1.88
N VAL A 103 11.59 17.43 -1.29
CA VAL A 103 12.23 16.57 -0.27
C VAL A 103 11.28 16.23 0.88
N THR A 104 10.49 17.21 1.33
CA THR A 104 9.54 16.99 2.44
C THR A 104 8.41 16.01 2.12
N PHE A 105 8.09 15.82 0.84
CA PHE A 105 7.06 14.85 0.42
C PHE A 105 7.63 13.44 0.33
N VAL A 106 8.84 13.28 -0.22
CA VAL A 106 9.45 11.95 -0.34
C VAL A 106 9.80 11.32 1.00
N THR A 107 10.11 12.14 2.01
CA THR A 107 10.29 11.70 3.41
C THR A 107 9.11 10.89 3.93
N ARG A 108 7.89 11.17 3.43
CA ARG A 108 6.64 10.57 3.89
C ARG A 108 6.18 9.35 3.08
N MET A 109 6.93 8.93 2.10
CA MET A 109 6.60 7.74 1.29
C MET A 109 6.80 6.46 2.11
N ASP A 110 8.01 5.98 2.24
CA ASP A 110 8.37 4.98 3.23
C ASP A 110 8.91 5.67 4.48
N TYR A 111 8.03 5.90 5.46
CA TYR A 111 8.38 6.66 6.67
C TYR A 111 9.29 5.89 7.63
N LEU A 112 9.56 4.61 7.39
CA LEU A 112 10.56 3.84 8.13
C LEU A 112 11.97 4.03 7.56
N THR A 113 12.08 4.39 6.27
CA THR A 113 13.36 4.60 5.58
C THR A 113 13.45 5.98 4.91
N PRO A 114 13.12 7.08 5.61
CA PRO A 114 13.03 8.41 5.00
C PRO A 114 14.33 8.84 4.32
N PHE A 115 15.50 8.58 4.91
CA PHE A 115 16.77 8.97 4.31
C PHE A 115 17.08 8.26 2.99
N PHE A 116 16.57 7.04 2.78
CA PHE A 116 16.71 6.35 1.50
C PHE A 116 15.82 6.98 0.43
N ASN A 117 14.58 7.34 0.77
CA ASN A 117 13.68 8.05 -0.14
C ASN A 117 14.27 9.40 -0.56
N GLU A 118 14.77 10.16 0.41
CA GLU A 118 15.40 11.45 0.18
C GLU A 118 16.67 11.31 -0.66
N ALA A 119 17.51 10.32 -0.38
CA ALA A 119 18.72 10.06 -1.15
C ALA A 119 18.39 9.74 -2.62
N ALA A 120 17.42 8.87 -2.87
CA ALA A 120 16.99 8.53 -4.24
C ALA A 120 16.50 9.79 -4.99
N TYR A 121 15.68 10.61 -4.35
CA TYR A 121 15.16 11.83 -4.91
C TYR A 121 16.27 12.84 -5.20
N VAL A 122 17.13 13.13 -4.22
CA VAL A 122 18.20 14.13 -4.33
C VAL A 122 19.21 13.70 -5.39
N LEU A 123 19.62 12.44 -5.44
CA LEU A 123 20.53 11.92 -6.46
C LEU A 123 19.94 12.07 -7.87
N ALA A 124 18.63 11.84 -8.03
CA ALA A 124 17.96 12.05 -9.31
C ALA A 124 17.98 13.55 -9.73
N VAL A 125 17.68 14.46 -8.79
CA VAL A 125 17.70 15.90 -9.03
C VAL A 125 19.11 16.41 -9.35
N GLU A 126 20.12 15.97 -8.59
CA GLU A 126 21.54 16.33 -8.84
C GLU A 126 22.01 15.87 -10.22
N LYS A 127 21.60 14.66 -10.63
CA LYS A 127 21.88 14.13 -11.96
C LYS A 127 21.18 14.95 -13.05
N LEU A 128 19.94 15.32 -12.83
CA LEU A 128 19.15 16.13 -13.77
C LEU A 128 19.75 17.53 -13.96
N LEU A 129 20.24 18.13 -12.87
CA LEU A 129 20.91 19.43 -12.88
C LEU A 129 22.36 19.38 -13.39
N GLY A 130 22.94 18.19 -13.51
CA GLY A 130 24.33 18.01 -13.93
C GLY A 130 25.38 18.39 -12.88
N ILE A 131 24.98 18.52 -11.61
CA ILE A 131 25.84 18.97 -10.48
C ILE A 131 26.40 17.82 -9.63
N SER A 132 26.19 16.57 -10.05
CA SER A 132 26.61 15.39 -9.27
C SER A 132 28.10 15.36 -8.95
N GLN A 133 28.94 15.97 -9.80
CA GLN A 133 30.39 16.04 -9.60
C GLN A 133 30.81 17.21 -8.68
N ASP A 134 29.93 18.17 -8.46
CA ASP A 134 30.21 19.35 -7.64
C ASP A 134 29.86 19.10 -6.16
N ILE A 135 29.27 17.95 -5.86
CA ILE A 135 28.88 17.60 -4.49
C ILE A 135 30.14 17.28 -3.67
N PRO A 136 30.38 17.98 -2.54
CA PRO A 136 31.54 17.70 -1.71
C PRO A 136 31.57 16.27 -1.19
N GLU A 137 32.73 15.62 -1.18
CA GLU A 137 32.92 14.26 -0.67
C GLU A 137 32.35 14.09 0.75
N ARG A 138 32.55 15.10 1.60
CA ARG A 138 32.00 15.11 2.96
C ARG A 138 30.47 14.95 2.97
N ALA A 139 29.75 15.55 2.02
CA ALA A 139 28.31 15.43 1.93
C ALA A 139 27.91 13.99 1.57
N ASN A 140 28.63 13.36 0.65
CA ASN A 140 28.38 11.97 0.26
C ASN A 140 28.64 11.00 1.44
N VAL A 141 29.71 11.20 2.19
CA VAL A 141 30.01 10.40 3.39
C VAL A 141 28.90 10.56 4.45
N ILE A 142 28.42 11.78 4.69
CA ILE A 142 27.34 12.04 5.64
C ILE A 142 26.03 11.39 5.17
N ARG A 143 25.72 11.41 3.88
CA ARG A 143 24.53 10.71 3.31
C ARG A 143 24.59 9.23 3.62
N VAL A 144 25.72 8.59 3.35
CA VAL A 144 25.88 7.15 3.64
C VAL A 144 25.74 6.88 5.13
N LEU A 145 26.39 7.67 5.99
CA LEU A 145 26.28 7.52 7.43
C LEU A 145 24.82 7.60 7.90
N MET A 146 24.07 8.61 7.44
CA MET A 146 22.68 8.80 7.83
C MET A 146 21.75 7.69 7.30
N MET A 147 22.01 7.20 6.08
CA MET A 147 21.27 6.05 5.53
C MET A 147 21.51 4.79 6.36
N GLU A 148 22.75 4.52 6.78
CA GLU A 148 23.04 3.32 7.58
C GLU A 148 22.47 3.42 8.99
N LEU A 149 22.48 4.59 9.61
CA LEU A 149 21.78 4.80 10.89
C LEU A 149 20.27 4.60 10.74
N ASN A 150 19.69 5.06 9.64
CA ASN A 150 18.28 4.85 9.33
C ASN A 150 17.99 3.36 9.07
N ARG A 151 18.88 2.64 8.40
CA ARG A 151 18.76 1.20 8.21
C ARG A 151 18.67 0.46 9.54
N ILE A 152 19.54 0.80 10.49
CA ILE A 152 19.51 0.22 11.84
C ILE A 152 18.15 0.48 12.50
N SER A 153 17.67 1.71 12.45
CA SER A 153 16.37 2.09 13.02
C SER A 153 15.21 1.30 12.39
N SER A 154 15.19 1.21 11.05
CA SER A 154 14.17 0.47 10.31
C SER A 154 14.15 -1.02 10.67
N HIS A 155 15.33 -1.65 10.75
CA HIS A 155 15.45 -3.05 11.13
C HIS A 155 15.01 -3.30 12.57
N LEU A 156 15.29 -2.38 13.49
CA LEU A 156 14.82 -2.49 14.88
C LEU A 156 13.29 -2.44 14.95
N VAL A 157 12.64 -1.58 14.17
CA VAL A 157 11.17 -1.55 14.09
C VAL A 157 10.64 -2.87 13.54
N ALA A 158 11.21 -3.39 12.45
CA ALA A 158 10.78 -4.65 11.86
C ALA A 158 10.88 -5.82 12.86
N LEU A 159 11.99 -5.89 13.63
CA LEU A 159 12.18 -6.92 14.65
C LEU A 159 11.28 -6.76 15.88
N ALA A 160 10.84 -5.53 16.17
CA ALA A 160 9.99 -5.25 17.34
C ALA A 160 8.49 -5.44 17.05
N THR A 161 8.08 -5.38 15.79
CA THR A 161 6.67 -5.41 15.37
C THR A 161 6.29 -6.65 14.54
N GLY A 162 7.27 -7.49 14.18
CA GLY A 162 7.09 -8.72 13.39
C GLY A 162 6.82 -9.97 14.21
#